data_1eb09c96348168070371588cfe8dce52
#
_entry.id   1eb09c96348168070371588cfe8dce52
#
_cell.length_a   1.000
_cell.length_b   1.000
_cell.length_c   1.000
_cell.angle_alpha   90.00
_cell.angle_beta   90.00
_cell.angle_gamma   90.00
#
_symmetry.space_group_name_H-M   'P 1'
#
loop_
_entity.id
_entity.type
_entity.pdbx_description
1 polymer ?
#
loop_
_entity_poly.entity_id
_entity_poly.type
_entity_poly.pdbx_seq_one_letter_code
_entity_poly.pdbx_strand_id
1 'polypeptide(L)'
;MRVAAGLYRGGTSRGLIFSASDLVMYSQRAREYIICSAMGSPDPDQRQIDGVGGGVSSLSKAAVVSVPSRDRHMVRLSKMGEEWAFPGVPWADDVSRACDAETGYDAVYRFGQVPVSGGTGIDWSATCGNMMSAVAIHTYMKYWRHFRPFLLHVDPGASFTKLP
;
A
#
# COMPACT_ATOMS: atom_id res chain seq x y z
N MET A 1 16.96 10.12 8.51
CA MET A 1 16.34 9.02 7.75
C MET A 1 15.10 9.58 7.05
N ARG A 2 14.86 9.24 5.79
CA ARG A 2 13.68 9.71 5.04
C ARG A 2 13.02 8.50 4.38
N VAL A 3 11.72 8.33 4.60
CA VAL A 3 10.89 7.32 3.92
C VAL A 3 9.83 8.07 3.13
N ALA A 4 9.71 7.77 1.85
CA ALA A 4 8.70 8.41 1.00
C ALA A 4 7.32 7.78 1.24
N ALA A 5 6.30 8.62 1.33
CA ALA A 5 4.92 8.19 1.39
C ALA A 5 4.02 9.18 0.65
N GLY A 6 2.93 8.71 0.10
CA GLY A 6 1.89 9.55 -0.50
C GLY A 6 0.67 9.64 0.42
N LEU A 7 0.15 10.83 0.63
CA LEU A 7 -1.13 11.02 1.32
C LEU A 7 -2.25 11.04 0.29
N TYR A 8 -3.16 10.09 0.39
CA TYR A 8 -4.26 9.93 -0.56
C TYR A 8 -5.61 9.84 0.13
N ARG A 9 -6.64 10.22 -0.64
CA ARG A 9 -8.03 9.96 -0.29
C ARG A 9 -8.62 8.97 -1.29
N GLY A 10 -9.29 7.93 -0.76
CA GLY A 10 -10.14 7.02 -1.50
C GLY A 10 -11.52 7.00 -0.87
N GLY A 11 -12.54 7.43 -1.61
CA GLY A 11 -13.88 7.59 -1.04
C GLY A 11 -13.88 8.44 0.23
N THR A 12 -14.46 7.91 1.31
CA THR A 12 -14.48 8.57 2.63
C THR A 12 -13.20 8.33 3.45
N SER A 13 -12.31 7.47 2.99
CA SER A 13 -11.06 7.15 3.69
C SER A 13 -9.89 8.00 3.23
N ARG A 14 -8.99 8.33 4.17
CA ARG A 14 -7.71 8.97 3.91
C ARG A 14 -6.59 8.20 4.59
N GLY A 15 -5.45 8.07 3.92
CA GLY A 15 -4.33 7.36 4.50
C GLY A 15 -3.02 7.60 3.78
N LEU A 16 -1.95 7.12 4.37
CA LEU A 16 -0.62 7.10 3.79
C LEU A 16 -0.42 5.83 2.97
N ILE A 17 0.18 5.98 1.80
CA ILE A 17 0.58 4.87 0.95
C ILE A 17 2.09 4.86 0.85
N PHE A 18 2.69 3.75 1.24
CA PHE A 18 4.12 3.48 1.17
C PHE A 18 4.42 2.46 0.09
N SER A 19 5.59 2.56 -0.52
CA SER A 19 6.09 1.45 -1.34
C SER A 19 6.79 0.42 -0.46
N ALA A 20 6.56 -0.85 -0.74
CA ALA A 20 7.22 -1.94 -0.05
C ALA A 20 8.75 -1.84 -0.17
N SER A 21 9.25 -1.44 -1.35
CA SER A 21 10.68 -1.22 -1.60
C SER A 21 11.33 -0.18 -0.67
N ASP A 22 10.56 0.84 -0.25
CA ASP A 22 11.07 1.88 0.64
C ASP A 22 11.10 1.43 2.10
N LEU A 23 10.36 0.36 2.43
CA LEU A 23 10.25 -0.18 3.79
C LEU A 23 11.06 -1.47 4.00
N VAL A 24 11.52 -2.12 2.94
CA VAL A 24 12.18 -3.44 3.00
C VAL A 24 13.41 -3.48 3.90
N MET A 25 14.13 -2.36 4.00
CA MET A 25 15.35 -2.25 4.81
C MET A 25 15.10 -2.25 6.33
N TYR A 26 13.84 -2.16 6.75
CA TYR A 26 13.48 -2.03 8.15
C TYR A 26 12.83 -3.31 8.67
N SER A 27 13.12 -3.67 9.92
CA SER A 27 12.41 -4.75 10.61
C SER A 27 10.90 -4.45 10.69
N GLN A 28 10.07 -5.46 10.90
CA GLN A 28 8.63 -5.30 11.03
C GLN A 28 8.27 -4.24 12.09
N ARG A 29 8.87 -4.33 13.26
CA ARG A 29 8.65 -3.36 14.34
C ARG A 29 9.03 -1.93 13.94
N ALA A 30 10.13 -1.75 13.21
CA ALA A 30 10.55 -0.44 12.73
C ALA A 30 9.59 0.11 11.66
N ARG A 31 9.05 -0.73 10.78
CA ARG A 31 8.04 -0.33 9.78
C ARG A 31 6.77 0.15 10.44
N GLU A 32 6.26 -0.58 11.42
CA GLU A 32 5.07 -0.19 12.18
C GLU A 32 5.30 1.13 12.92
N TYR A 33 6.47 1.29 13.55
CA TYR A 33 6.84 2.55 14.18
C TYR A 33 6.88 3.72 13.21
N ILE A 34 7.47 3.54 12.02
CA ILE A 34 7.52 4.56 10.97
C ILE A 34 6.10 4.99 10.55
N ILE A 35 5.24 4.02 10.30
CA ILE A 35 3.85 4.26 9.86
C ILE A 35 3.05 4.93 10.96
N CYS A 36 3.12 4.42 12.18
CA CYS A 36 2.41 4.99 13.33
C CYS A 36 2.87 6.41 13.62
N SER A 37 4.18 6.66 13.64
CA SER A 37 4.73 8.01 13.88
C SER A 37 4.29 9.00 12.81
N ALA A 38 4.28 8.60 11.54
CA ALA A 38 3.80 9.46 10.46
C ALA A 38 2.31 9.80 10.60
N MET A 39 1.52 8.93 11.21
CA MET A 39 0.11 9.17 11.51
C MET A 39 -0.11 9.96 12.81
N GLY A 40 0.91 10.14 13.64
CA GLY A 40 0.79 10.71 14.99
C GLY A 40 0.20 9.72 16.00
N SER A 41 0.56 8.44 15.87
CA SER A 41 0.08 7.37 16.76
C SER A 41 1.28 6.69 17.46
N PRO A 42 1.16 6.29 18.73
CA PRO A 42 0.00 6.47 19.61
C PRO A 42 -0.13 7.92 20.08
N ASP A 43 -1.36 8.39 20.22
CA ASP A 43 -1.66 9.71 20.78
C ASP A 43 -2.61 9.52 21.99
N PRO A 44 -2.20 9.91 23.20
CA PRO A 44 -3.04 9.78 24.38
C PRO A 44 -4.34 10.60 24.29
N ASP A 45 -4.32 11.71 23.56
CA ASP A 45 -5.48 12.58 23.34
C ASP A 45 -6.35 12.12 22.16
N GLN A 46 -5.94 11.07 21.44
CA GLN A 46 -6.64 10.46 20.31
C GLN A 46 -6.92 11.44 19.14
N ARG A 47 -6.12 12.46 19.01
CA ARG A 47 -6.28 13.54 18.01
C ARG A 47 -5.31 13.43 16.85
N GLN A 48 -4.20 12.72 17.04
CA GLN A 48 -3.13 12.51 16.05
C GLN A 48 -2.59 13.83 15.48
N ILE A 49 -2.43 14.85 16.32
CA ILE A 49 -2.03 16.22 15.92
C ILE A 49 -0.59 16.24 15.38
N ASP A 50 0.29 15.42 15.95
CA ASP A 50 1.71 15.37 15.57
C ASP A 50 1.97 14.60 14.27
N GLY A 51 0.92 14.15 13.58
CA GLY A 51 0.99 13.43 12.33
C GLY A 51 -0.09 13.80 11.33
N VAL A 52 -0.23 12.99 10.28
CA VAL A 52 -1.26 13.22 9.25
C VAL A 52 -2.56 12.47 9.50
N GLY A 53 -2.67 11.76 10.60
CA GLY A 53 -3.90 11.13 11.04
C GLY A 53 -4.99 12.18 11.36
N GLY A 54 -6.18 11.73 11.62
CA GLY A 54 -7.30 12.64 11.88
C GLY A 54 -8.09 12.30 13.14
N GLY A 55 -7.52 11.48 14.03
CA GLY A 55 -8.18 11.09 15.27
C GLY A 55 -9.42 10.21 15.08
N VAL A 56 -9.67 9.73 13.87
CA VAL A 56 -10.77 8.80 13.56
C VAL A 56 -10.31 7.71 12.58
N SER A 57 -10.96 6.56 12.64
CA SER A 57 -10.54 5.39 11.87
C SER A 57 -10.54 5.61 10.35
N SER A 58 -11.45 6.42 9.83
CA SER A 58 -11.51 6.74 8.40
C SER A 58 -10.33 7.60 7.90
N LEU A 59 -9.65 8.30 8.79
CA LEU A 59 -8.53 9.19 8.46
C LEU A 59 -7.17 8.66 8.95
N SER A 60 -7.13 7.49 9.59
CA SER A 60 -5.94 6.91 10.21
C SER A 60 -5.59 5.57 9.57
N LYS A 61 -5.38 5.59 8.28
CA LYS A 61 -5.14 4.40 7.47
C LYS A 61 -3.78 4.42 6.81
N ALA A 62 -3.23 3.24 6.60
CA ALA A 62 -2.02 3.05 5.82
C ALA A 62 -2.22 1.94 4.79
N ALA A 63 -1.46 2.01 3.72
CA ALA A 63 -1.31 0.91 2.78
C ALA A 63 0.16 0.77 2.39
N VAL A 64 0.58 -0.46 2.19
CA VAL A 64 1.90 -0.77 1.64
C VAL A 64 1.69 -1.43 0.29
N VAL A 65 2.30 -0.87 -0.75
CA VAL A 65 2.10 -1.30 -2.14
C VAL A 65 3.40 -1.83 -2.72
N SER A 66 3.32 -2.95 -3.42
CA SER A 66 4.38 -3.51 -4.24
C SER A 66 3.90 -3.71 -5.68
N VAL A 67 4.77 -3.45 -6.64
CA VAL A 67 4.55 -3.77 -8.05
C VAL A 67 5.51 -4.89 -8.43
N PRO A 68 5.04 -6.14 -8.55
CA PRO A 68 5.89 -7.33 -8.67
C PRO A 68 6.89 -7.26 -9.83
N SER A 69 6.49 -6.70 -10.96
CA SER A 69 7.35 -6.52 -12.13
C SER A 69 8.53 -5.57 -11.91
N ARG A 70 8.45 -4.69 -10.90
CA ARG A 70 9.49 -3.70 -10.54
C ARG A 70 10.26 -4.10 -9.31
N ASP A 71 9.59 -4.71 -8.36
CA ASP A 71 10.16 -5.05 -7.06
C ASP A 71 10.71 -6.49 -7.03
N ARG A 72 11.34 -6.91 -8.14
CA ARG A 72 11.92 -8.28 -8.26
C ARG A 72 12.90 -8.63 -7.14
N HIS A 73 13.60 -7.64 -6.60
CA HIS A 73 14.48 -7.83 -5.45
C HIS A 73 13.72 -8.18 -4.17
N MET A 74 12.46 -7.74 -4.03
CA MET A 74 11.60 -8.07 -2.91
C MET A 74 11.27 -9.57 -2.88
N VAL A 75 11.07 -10.17 -4.05
CA VAL A 75 10.88 -11.62 -4.22
C VAL A 75 12.09 -12.40 -3.71
N ARG A 76 13.28 -11.86 -3.96
CA ARG A 76 14.53 -12.48 -3.54
C ARG A 76 14.73 -12.42 -2.03
N LEU A 77 14.30 -11.33 -1.41
CA LEU A 77 14.37 -11.12 0.05
C LEU A 77 13.30 -11.92 0.79
N SER A 78 12.10 -12.08 0.22
CA SER A 78 11.05 -12.92 0.82
C SER A 78 11.44 -14.40 0.94
N LYS A 79 12.37 -14.86 0.09
CA LYS A 79 12.93 -16.21 0.17
C LYS A 79 14.02 -16.37 1.24
N MET A 80 14.49 -15.28 1.82
CA MET A 80 15.59 -15.30 2.81
C MET A 80 15.11 -15.35 4.27
N GLY A 81 13.83 -15.27 4.55
CA GLY A 81 13.28 -15.45 5.89
C GLY A 81 11.88 -14.84 6.05
N GLU A 82 11.07 -15.48 6.88
CA GLU A 82 9.69 -15.06 7.18
C GLU A 82 9.60 -13.66 7.84
N GLU A 83 10.71 -13.18 8.42
CA GLU A 83 10.83 -11.87 9.09
C GLU A 83 10.58 -10.67 8.15
N TRP A 84 10.70 -10.89 6.83
CA TRP A 84 10.54 -9.85 5.81
C TRP A 84 9.18 -9.86 5.13
N ALA A 85 8.43 -10.92 5.29
CA ALA A 85 7.06 -10.99 4.80
C ALA A 85 6.16 -10.09 5.65
N PHE A 86 5.34 -9.27 5.01
CA PHE A 86 4.22 -8.68 5.74
C PHE A 86 3.30 -9.82 6.19
N PRO A 87 2.89 -9.87 7.47
CA PRO A 87 2.04 -10.95 7.96
C PRO A 87 0.81 -11.14 7.07
N GLY A 88 0.60 -12.36 6.58
CA GLY A 88 -0.55 -12.74 5.77
C GLY A 88 -0.48 -12.37 4.28
N VAL A 89 0.69 -12.03 3.75
CA VAL A 89 0.91 -11.95 2.29
C VAL A 89 1.76 -13.15 1.88
N PRO A 90 1.24 -14.12 1.14
CA PRO A 90 2.01 -15.20 0.54
C PRO A 90 2.83 -14.66 -0.64
N TRP A 91 4.00 -14.08 -0.35
CA TRP A 91 4.82 -13.40 -1.35
C TRP A 91 5.44 -14.33 -2.40
N ALA A 92 5.73 -15.57 -2.03
CA ALA A 92 6.51 -16.47 -2.90
C ALA A 92 5.68 -17.07 -4.05
N ASP A 93 4.45 -17.46 -3.78
CA ASP A 93 3.59 -18.11 -4.77
C ASP A 93 2.82 -17.08 -5.61
N ASP A 94 2.47 -15.94 -5.02
CA ASP A 94 1.72 -14.89 -5.71
C ASP A 94 2.56 -14.10 -6.70
N VAL A 95 3.87 -13.99 -6.51
CA VAL A 95 4.72 -13.25 -7.46
C VAL A 95 4.89 -13.99 -8.79
N SER A 96 4.89 -15.33 -8.80
CA SER A 96 4.89 -16.08 -10.03
C SER A 96 3.58 -15.89 -10.82
N ARG A 97 2.46 -15.76 -10.12
CA ARG A 97 1.15 -15.45 -10.69
C ARG A 97 1.03 -14.00 -11.17
N ALA A 98 1.67 -13.06 -10.47
CA ALA A 98 1.66 -11.65 -10.84
C ALA A 98 2.29 -11.37 -12.21
N CYS A 99 3.16 -12.25 -12.68
CA CYS A 99 3.81 -12.14 -13.99
C CYS A 99 3.04 -12.84 -15.11
N ASP A 100 1.92 -13.48 -14.80
CA ASP A 100 1.06 -14.13 -15.79
C ASP A 100 0.22 -13.08 -16.51
N ALA A 101 0.33 -13.02 -17.84
CA ALA A 101 -0.38 -12.04 -18.67
C ALA A 101 -1.90 -12.25 -18.69
N GLU A 102 -2.39 -13.44 -18.39
CA GLU A 102 -3.83 -13.76 -18.44
C GLU A 102 -4.52 -13.64 -17.07
N THR A 103 -3.81 -14.00 -16.01
CA THR A 103 -4.37 -14.06 -14.64
C THR A 103 -3.63 -13.18 -13.65
N GLY A 104 -2.61 -12.46 -14.12
CA GLY A 104 -1.73 -11.63 -13.32
C GLY A 104 -2.40 -10.38 -12.77
N TYR A 105 -1.71 -9.75 -11.85
CA TYR A 105 -2.10 -8.48 -11.26
C TYR A 105 -0.91 -7.50 -11.27
N ASP A 106 -1.20 -6.23 -11.42
CA ASP A 106 -0.18 -5.18 -11.56
C ASP A 106 0.39 -4.73 -10.21
N ALA A 107 -0.39 -4.86 -9.15
CA ALA A 107 0.02 -4.44 -7.82
C ALA A 107 -0.54 -5.35 -6.73
N VAL A 108 0.25 -5.50 -5.68
CA VAL A 108 -0.17 -6.10 -4.41
C VAL A 108 -0.20 -4.99 -3.37
N TYR A 109 -1.22 -4.96 -2.53
CA TYR A 109 -1.23 -4.03 -1.41
C TYR A 109 -1.64 -4.71 -0.11
N ARG A 110 -1.12 -4.19 0.98
CA ARG A 110 -1.52 -4.54 2.33
C ARG A 110 -2.14 -3.32 2.97
N PHE A 111 -3.37 -3.47 3.42
CA PHE A 111 -4.05 -2.45 4.21
C PHE A 111 -3.67 -2.58 5.68
N GLY A 112 -3.51 -1.43 6.36
CA GLY A 112 -3.31 -1.35 7.79
C GLY A 112 -4.19 -0.27 8.41
N GLN A 113 -4.93 -0.64 9.45
CA GLN A 113 -5.63 0.33 10.28
C GLN A 113 -4.70 0.77 11.40
N VAL A 114 -4.32 2.05 11.37
CA VAL A 114 -3.50 2.64 12.43
C VAL A 114 -4.38 2.94 13.64
N PRO A 115 -3.98 2.55 14.86
CA PRO A 115 -4.80 2.78 16.04
C PRO A 115 -4.97 4.27 16.31
N VAL A 116 -6.18 4.69 16.61
CA VAL A 116 -6.52 6.05 17.04
C VAL A 116 -6.45 6.15 18.56
N SER A 117 -7.00 5.15 19.25
CA SER A 117 -6.95 5.03 20.71
C SER A 117 -5.72 4.22 21.11
N GLY A 118 -4.96 4.67 22.04
CA GLY A 118 -3.79 4.14 22.75
C GLY A 118 -3.27 2.70 22.55
N GLY A 119 -3.77 1.97 21.57
CA GLY A 119 -3.26 0.65 21.19
C GLY A 119 -1.90 0.71 20.52
N THR A 120 -1.09 -0.30 20.73
CA THR A 120 0.21 -0.46 20.08
C THR A 120 0.07 -1.45 18.91
N GLY A 121 0.49 -1.03 17.74
CA GLY A 121 0.50 -1.88 16.55
C GLY A 121 -0.61 -1.56 15.55
N ILE A 122 -0.32 -1.87 14.31
CA ILE A 122 -1.24 -1.67 13.18
C ILE A 122 -2.08 -2.94 13.03
N ASP A 123 -3.39 -2.79 12.87
CA ASP A 123 -4.24 -3.92 12.52
C ASP A 123 -4.14 -4.19 11.01
N TRP A 124 -3.49 -5.30 10.68
CA TRP A 124 -3.27 -5.79 9.32
C TRP A 124 -4.31 -6.83 8.88
N SER A 125 -5.28 -7.18 9.72
CA SER A 125 -6.24 -8.25 9.44
C SER A 125 -7.36 -7.85 8.49
N ALA A 126 -7.63 -6.55 8.40
CA ALA A 126 -8.72 -5.99 7.61
C ALA A 126 -8.32 -5.62 6.19
N THR A 127 -9.31 -5.30 5.38
CA THR A 127 -9.15 -4.62 4.09
C THR A 127 -10.06 -3.40 4.02
N CYS A 128 -9.80 -2.49 3.07
CA CYS A 128 -10.57 -1.26 2.93
C CYS A 128 -10.86 -0.97 1.45
N GLY A 129 -12.11 -1.19 1.02
CA GLY A 129 -12.54 -0.92 -0.35
C GLY A 129 -12.31 0.53 -0.77
N ASN A 130 -12.54 1.49 0.13
CA ASN A 130 -12.28 2.90 -0.16
C ASN A 130 -10.80 3.19 -0.46
N MET A 131 -9.89 2.52 0.24
CA MET A 131 -8.45 2.71 0.00
C MET A 131 -7.98 2.06 -1.31
N MET A 132 -8.70 1.10 -1.89
CA MET A 132 -8.32 0.47 -3.16
C MET A 132 -8.21 1.50 -4.29
N SER A 133 -9.14 2.45 -4.38
CA SER A 133 -9.07 3.52 -5.40
C SER A 133 -7.82 4.40 -5.21
N ALA A 134 -7.48 4.72 -3.97
CA ALA A 134 -6.27 5.47 -3.66
C ALA A 134 -4.99 4.68 -4.00
N VAL A 135 -4.99 3.37 -3.72
CA VAL A 135 -3.89 2.47 -4.09
C VAL A 135 -3.71 2.42 -5.61
N ALA A 136 -4.80 2.30 -6.37
CA ALA A 136 -4.74 2.30 -7.83
C ALA A 136 -4.14 3.60 -8.38
N ILE A 137 -4.58 4.75 -7.89
CA ILE A 137 -4.05 6.07 -8.28
C ILE A 137 -2.56 6.18 -7.92
N HIS A 138 -2.18 5.81 -6.69
CA HIS A 138 -0.78 5.85 -6.26
C HIS A 138 0.11 4.96 -7.15
N THR A 139 -0.34 3.74 -7.40
CA THR A 139 0.39 2.78 -8.24
C THR A 139 0.58 3.32 -9.63
N TYR A 140 -0.49 3.83 -10.25
CA TYR A 140 -0.43 4.45 -11.55
C TYR A 140 0.55 5.64 -11.57
N MET A 141 0.40 6.59 -10.65
CA MET A 141 1.23 7.80 -10.60
C MET A 141 2.71 7.49 -10.38
N LYS A 142 3.02 6.56 -9.47
CA LYS A 142 4.40 6.20 -9.15
C LYS A 142 5.06 5.37 -10.25
N TYR A 143 4.29 4.51 -10.91
CA TYR A 143 4.80 3.55 -11.89
C TYR A 143 4.23 3.78 -13.30
N TRP A 144 3.65 4.96 -13.58
CA TRP A 144 2.96 5.27 -14.84
C TRP A 144 3.79 4.95 -16.10
N ARG A 145 5.10 5.10 -16.03
CA ARG A 145 6.00 4.76 -17.15
C ARG A 145 5.99 3.28 -17.51
N HIS A 146 5.68 2.44 -16.52
CA HIS A 146 5.49 1.00 -16.73
C HIS A 146 4.18 0.71 -17.45
N PHE A 147 3.11 1.43 -17.10
CA PHE A 147 1.78 1.25 -17.69
C PHE A 147 1.59 2.00 -19.02
N ARG A 148 2.44 2.95 -19.32
CA ARG A 148 2.35 3.76 -20.55
C ARG A 148 2.22 2.95 -21.85
N PRO A 149 2.96 1.86 -22.08
CA PRO A 149 2.78 1.05 -23.29
C PRO A 149 1.37 0.50 -23.47
N PHE A 150 0.70 0.15 -22.38
CA PHE A 150 -0.67 -0.37 -22.40
C PHE A 150 -1.69 0.74 -22.73
N LEU A 151 -1.46 1.94 -22.23
CA LEU A 151 -2.34 3.10 -22.48
C LEU A 151 -2.27 3.61 -23.92
N LEU A 152 -1.14 3.43 -24.59
CA LEU A 152 -0.98 3.85 -26.01
C LEU A 152 -1.73 2.93 -26.99
N HIS A 153 -2.23 1.77 -26.53
CA HIS A 153 -3.05 0.84 -27.30
C HIS A 153 -4.54 1.04 -27.07
N VAL A 154 -4.95 1.99 -26.25
CA VAL A 154 -6.36 2.37 -26.16
C VAL A 154 -6.70 3.16 -27.44
N ASP A 155 -7.52 2.55 -28.28
CA ASP A 155 -8.03 3.18 -29.50
C ASP A 155 -8.69 4.51 -29.13
N PRO A 156 -8.24 5.66 -29.68
CA PRO A 156 -8.86 6.95 -29.40
C PRO A 156 -10.35 7.01 -29.79
N GLY A 157 -10.82 6.05 -30.59
CA GLY A 157 -12.22 5.90 -31.00
C GLY A 157 -13.02 4.93 -30.13
N ALA A 158 -12.41 4.25 -29.15
CA ALA A 158 -13.16 3.37 -28.26
C ALA A 158 -14.10 4.19 -27.38
N SER A 159 -15.37 4.17 -27.69
CA SER A 159 -16.40 4.71 -26.80
C SER A 159 -16.42 3.84 -25.54
N PHE A 160 -16.35 4.47 -24.37
CA PHE A 160 -16.60 3.81 -23.10
C PHE A 160 -18.08 3.36 -23.08
N THR A 161 -18.35 2.19 -23.60
CA THR A 161 -19.61 1.51 -23.35
C THR A 161 -19.61 1.11 -21.89
N LYS A 162 -20.65 1.53 -21.16
CA LYS A 162 -20.88 1.12 -19.78
C LYS A 162 -20.69 -0.39 -19.67
N LEU A 163 -19.78 -0.81 -18.80
CA LEU A 163 -19.73 -2.20 -18.37
C LEU A 163 -21.08 -2.56 -17.74
N PRO A 164 -21.58 -3.76 -18.00
CA PRO A 164 -22.87 -4.21 -17.46
C PRO A 164 -22.85 -4.29 -15.94
#